data_28833805b6c88e8756d9b8b45d7f33c4
#
_entry.id   28833805b6c88e8756d9b8b45d7f33c4
#
_cell.length_a   1.000
_cell.length_b   1.000
_cell.length_c   1.000
_cell.angle_alpha   90.00
_cell.angle_beta   90.00
_cell.angle_gamma   90.00
#
_symmetry.space_group_name_H-M   'P 1'
#
loop_
_entity.id
_entity.type
_entity.pdbx_description
1 polymer ?
#
loop_
_entity_poly.entity_id
_entity_poly.type
_entity_poly.pdbx_seq_one_letter_code
_entity_poly.pdbx_strand_id
1 'polypeptide(L)'
;KKEALENLFKKYYNEAKLYVLSLCHDQTLADDIVSEAFYKAFVSIDEEKDSFKYWLLKVCRNCYFDYVRKNKKNVELDSELRCDDDPADQLIKAEEYRALYHALSLLQPNYKEVLVLYYFEGMSVKEISAITGDSTDSVKVTMHRARQKLKSLLEARI
;
A
#
# COMPACT_ATOMS: atom_id res chain seq x y z
N LYS A 1 10.56 -20.52 -15.57
CA LYS A 1 10.06 -20.01 -14.28
C LYS A 1 10.88 -18.86 -13.71
N LYS A 2 12.19 -18.96 -13.74
CA LYS A 2 13.06 -17.88 -13.24
C LYS A 2 12.87 -16.59 -14.02
N GLU A 3 12.81 -16.68 -15.33
CA GLU A 3 12.62 -15.54 -16.21
C GLU A 3 11.23 -14.87 -15.99
N ALA A 4 10.19 -15.69 -15.78
CA ALA A 4 8.86 -15.19 -15.50
C ALA A 4 8.82 -14.42 -14.17
N LEU A 5 9.48 -14.95 -13.15
CA LEU A 5 9.58 -14.29 -11.85
C LEU A 5 10.35 -12.96 -11.95
N GLU A 6 11.44 -12.94 -12.68
CA GLU A 6 12.22 -11.71 -12.88
C GLU A 6 11.40 -10.64 -13.60
N ASN A 7 10.61 -11.02 -14.60
CA ASN A 7 9.76 -10.09 -15.34
C ASN A 7 8.66 -9.50 -14.44
N LEU A 8 8.03 -10.34 -13.61
CA LEU A 8 7.03 -9.89 -12.66
C LEU A 8 7.66 -8.97 -11.60
N PHE A 9 8.85 -9.30 -11.14
CA PHE A 9 9.57 -8.49 -10.17
C PHE A 9 9.82 -7.09 -10.73
N LYS A 10 10.37 -7.00 -11.94
CA LYS A 10 10.62 -5.71 -12.60
C LYS A 10 9.35 -4.90 -12.80
N LYS A 11 8.24 -5.57 -13.13
CA LYS A 11 6.99 -4.90 -13.43
C LYS A 11 6.30 -4.35 -12.18
N TYR A 12 6.27 -5.10 -11.09
CA TYR A 12 5.43 -4.79 -9.94
C TYR A 12 6.17 -4.37 -8.67
N TYR A 13 7.50 -4.43 -8.65
CA TYR A 13 8.27 -4.14 -7.43
C TYR A 13 7.98 -2.73 -6.88
N ASN A 14 8.07 -1.72 -7.73
CA ASN A 14 7.87 -0.34 -7.28
C ASN A 14 6.44 -0.07 -6.84
N GLU A 15 5.46 -0.67 -7.52
CA GLU A 15 4.06 -0.53 -7.13
C GLU A 15 3.80 -1.16 -5.77
N ALA A 16 4.31 -2.36 -5.52
CA ALA A 16 4.18 -3.02 -4.23
C ALA A 16 4.92 -2.25 -3.14
N LYS A 17 6.11 -1.75 -3.44
CA LYS A 17 6.90 -0.96 -2.50
C LYS A 17 6.17 0.30 -2.08
N LEU A 18 5.52 0.99 -3.03
CA LEU A 18 4.73 2.18 -2.70
C LEU A 18 3.64 1.87 -1.68
N TYR A 19 2.92 0.77 -1.90
CA TYR A 19 1.87 0.36 -0.97
C TYR A 19 2.44 0.06 0.42
N VAL A 20 3.51 -0.74 0.50
CA VAL A 20 4.13 -1.08 1.78
C VAL A 20 4.70 0.15 2.48
N LEU A 21 5.32 1.07 1.73
CA LEU A 21 5.79 2.34 2.28
C LEU A 21 4.65 3.17 2.88
N SER A 22 3.46 3.11 2.28
CA SER A 22 2.30 3.80 2.83
C SER A 22 1.86 3.23 4.17
N LEU A 23 2.21 1.98 4.46
CA LEU A 23 1.90 1.31 5.73
C LEU A 23 2.98 1.51 6.78
N CYS A 24 4.24 1.41 6.41
CA CYS A 24 5.34 1.33 7.37
C CYS A 24 6.25 2.57 7.44
N HIS A 25 6.28 3.40 6.42
CA HIS A 25 7.14 4.60 6.33
C HIS A 25 8.63 4.32 6.51
N ASP A 26 9.09 3.10 6.21
CA ASP A 26 10.46 2.67 6.41
C ASP A 26 10.93 1.96 5.13
N GLN A 27 11.90 2.56 4.44
CA GLN A 27 12.35 2.07 3.14
C GLN A 27 13.00 0.69 3.23
N THR A 28 13.85 0.47 4.23
CA THR A 28 14.51 -0.83 4.41
C THR A 28 13.50 -1.93 4.72
N LEU A 29 12.57 -1.65 5.62
CA LEU A 29 11.51 -2.61 5.96
C LEU A 29 10.62 -2.90 4.75
N ALA A 30 10.27 -1.86 3.98
CA ALA A 30 9.45 -2.05 2.79
C ALA A 30 10.14 -2.96 1.78
N ASP A 31 11.43 -2.76 1.52
CA ASP A 31 12.18 -3.62 0.61
C ASP A 31 12.20 -5.08 1.09
N ASP A 32 12.42 -5.29 2.37
CA ASP A 32 12.44 -6.63 2.95
C ASP A 32 11.09 -7.33 2.82
N ILE A 33 10.00 -6.59 3.13
CA ILE A 33 8.64 -7.14 3.04
C ILE A 33 8.28 -7.46 1.60
N VAL A 34 8.56 -6.56 0.67
CA VAL A 34 8.22 -6.78 -0.75
C VAL A 34 8.98 -7.97 -1.30
N SER A 35 10.26 -8.10 -0.97
CA SER A 35 11.08 -9.22 -1.44
C SER A 35 10.54 -10.56 -0.93
N GLU A 36 10.21 -10.64 0.36
CA GLU A 36 9.62 -11.84 0.94
C GLU A 36 8.25 -12.14 0.31
N ALA A 37 7.42 -11.10 0.17
CA ALA A 37 6.08 -11.25 -0.39
C ALA A 37 6.11 -11.71 -1.84
N PHE A 38 7.09 -11.26 -2.61
CA PHE A 38 7.23 -11.66 -4.02
C PHE A 38 7.38 -13.16 -4.15
N TYR A 39 8.26 -13.74 -3.35
CA TYR A 39 8.47 -15.18 -3.37
C TYR A 39 7.19 -15.92 -2.95
N LYS A 40 6.59 -15.52 -1.84
CA LYS A 40 5.37 -16.15 -1.34
C LYS A 40 4.21 -16.03 -2.32
N ALA A 41 4.04 -14.87 -2.92
CA ALA A 41 2.97 -14.65 -3.90
C ALA A 41 3.18 -15.51 -5.14
N PHE A 42 4.41 -15.61 -5.62
CA PHE A 42 4.72 -16.36 -6.83
C PHE A 42 4.39 -17.85 -6.66
N VAL A 43 4.69 -18.44 -5.49
CA VAL A 43 4.46 -19.86 -5.25
C VAL A 43 3.02 -20.19 -4.87
N SER A 44 2.24 -19.21 -4.43
CA SER A 44 0.87 -19.45 -3.93
C SER A 44 -0.23 -18.91 -4.83
N ILE A 45 0.10 -18.24 -5.92
CA ILE A 45 -0.92 -17.63 -6.79
C ILE A 45 -1.77 -18.71 -7.50
N ASP A 46 -3.07 -18.43 -7.58
CA ASP A 46 -4.00 -19.17 -8.43
C ASP A 46 -4.12 -18.39 -9.73
N GLU A 47 -3.36 -18.81 -10.74
CA GLU A 47 -3.28 -18.13 -12.03
C GLU A 47 -4.61 -18.02 -12.76
N GLU A 48 -5.55 -18.90 -12.44
CA GLU A 48 -6.88 -18.88 -13.09
C GLU A 48 -7.81 -17.82 -12.49
N LYS A 49 -7.63 -17.46 -11.24
CA LYS A 49 -8.57 -16.60 -10.52
C LYS A 49 -8.04 -15.21 -10.24
N ASP A 50 -6.75 -15.08 -10.01
CA ASP A 50 -6.18 -13.85 -9.44
C ASP A 50 -5.13 -13.23 -10.35
N SER A 51 -5.14 -11.89 -10.46
CA SER A 51 -4.02 -11.19 -11.06
C SER A 51 -2.84 -11.24 -10.08
N PHE A 52 -1.64 -11.28 -10.61
CA PHE A 52 -0.45 -11.34 -9.77
C PHE A 52 -0.33 -10.10 -8.88
N LYS A 53 -0.59 -8.92 -9.43
CA LYS A 53 -0.49 -7.67 -8.67
C LYS A 53 -1.41 -7.68 -7.45
N TYR A 54 -2.68 -8.03 -7.64
CA TYR A 54 -3.63 -8.12 -6.54
C TYR A 54 -3.13 -9.09 -5.47
N TRP A 55 -2.71 -10.28 -5.88
CA TRP A 55 -2.24 -11.31 -4.95
C TRP A 55 -0.98 -10.85 -4.21
N LEU A 56 -0.06 -10.20 -4.93
CA LEU A 56 1.14 -9.65 -4.34
C LEU A 56 0.83 -8.61 -3.24
N LEU A 57 -0.08 -7.69 -3.50
CA LEU A 57 -0.45 -6.67 -2.52
C LEU A 57 -1.08 -7.31 -1.28
N LYS A 58 -1.91 -8.32 -1.47
CA LYS A 58 -2.50 -9.07 -0.38
C LYS A 58 -1.44 -9.75 0.48
N VAL A 59 -0.48 -10.40 -0.14
CA VAL A 59 0.63 -11.07 0.57
C VAL A 59 1.51 -10.04 1.27
N CYS A 60 1.79 -8.90 0.62
CA CYS A 60 2.55 -7.80 1.24
C CYS A 60 1.89 -7.34 2.54
N ARG A 61 0.59 -7.12 2.51
CA ARG A 61 -0.15 -6.69 3.70
C ARG A 61 -0.05 -7.72 4.81
N ASN A 62 -0.23 -8.99 4.47
CA ASN A 62 -0.11 -10.07 5.45
C ASN A 62 1.30 -10.13 6.05
N CYS A 63 2.34 -10.00 5.24
CA CYS A 63 3.72 -9.99 5.71
C CYS A 63 3.98 -8.79 6.64
N TYR A 64 3.46 -7.61 6.28
CA TYR A 64 3.64 -6.42 7.11
C TYR A 64 2.99 -6.58 8.47
N PHE A 65 1.74 -7.03 8.52
CA PHE A 65 1.04 -7.18 9.80
C PHE A 65 1.58 -8.34 10.63
N ASP A 66 2.12 -9.38 10.00
CA ASP A 66 2.87 -10.41 10.73
C ASP A 66 4.11 -9.80 11.39
N TYR A 67 4.83 -8.97 10.66
CA TYR A 67 5.99 -8.25 11.21
C TYR A 67 5.58 -7.37 12.39
N VAL A 68 4.49 -6.62 12.26
CA VAL A 68 4.01 -5.73 13.33
C VAL A 68 3.68 -6.54 14.59
N ARG A 69 3.00 -7.67 14.44
CA ARG A 69 2.66 -8.52 15.59
C ARG A 69 3.91 -9.04 16.32
N LYS A 70 4.95 -9.39 15.58
CA LYS A 70 6.19 -9.92 16.16
C LYS A 70 7.09 -8.83 16.74
N ASN A 71 6.96 -7.59 16.31
CA ASN A 71 7.88 -6.50 16.64
C ASN A 71 7.15 -5.27 17.18
N LYS A 72 6.11 -5.44 17.98
CA LYS A 72 5.28 -4.33 18.49
C LYS A 72 6.06 -3.19 19.14
N LYS A 73 7.15 -3.48 19.82
CA LYS A 73 7.92 -2.46 20.55
C LYS A 73 8.74 -1.55 19.64
N ASN A 74 9.08 -2.02 18.43
CA ASN A 74 9.94 -1.27 17.51
C ASN A 74 9.16 -0.42 16.53
N VAL A 75 7.90 -0.76 16.27
CA VAL A 75 7.10 -0.06 15.25
C VAL A 75 6.58 1.30 15.73
N GLU A 76 6.34 1.46 17.04
CA GLU A 76 5.80 2.69 17.60
C GLU A 76 6.77 3.87 17.53
N LEU A 77 8.06 3.62 17.40
CA LEU A 77 9.08 4.67 17.37
C LEU A 77 9.25 5.34 16.01
N ASP A 78 8.80 4.72 14.95
CA ASP A 78 9.03 5.22 13.59
C ASP A 78 7.91 6.11 13.04
N SER A 79 6.80 6.25 13.77
CA SER A 79 5.63 6.99 13.28
C SER A 79 5.81 8.51 13.25
N GLU A 80 6.85 9.04 13.87
CA GLU A 80 7.08 10.49 13.98
C GLU A 80 8.04 11.06 12.94
N LEU A 81 8.75 10.22 12.19
CA LEU A 81 9.75 10.67 11.23
C LEU A 81 9.12 10.96 9.86
N ARG A 82 8.44 12.09 9.76
CA ARG A 82 8.00 12.61 8.48
C ARG A 82 9.00 13.66 8.02
N CYS A 83 9.95 13.22 7.21
CA CYS A 83 10.83 14.14 6.53
C CYS A 83 10.19 14.56 5.22
N ASP A 84 10.55 15.76 4.74
CA ASP A 84 10.15 16.24 3.42
C ASP A 84 10.62 15.29 2.31
N ASP A 85 11.56 14.40 2.62
CA ASP A 85 12.07 13.37 1.72
C ASP A 85 11.40 12.03 2.00
N ASP A 86 10.10 11.93 1.72
CA ASP A 86 9.41 10.66 1.79
C ASP A 86 9.96 9.73 0.70
N PRO A 87 10.42 8.50 1.06
CA PRO A 87 10.89 7.54 0.05
C PRO A 87 9.91 7.27 -1.07
N ALA A 88 8.62 7.44 -0.80
CA ALA A 88 7.57 7.27 -1.82
C ALA A 88 7.70 8.29 -2.96
N ASP A 89 8.29 9.46 -2.72
CA ASP A 89 8.45 10.49 -3.75
C ASP A 89 9.26 10.01 -4.94
N GLN A 90 10.22 9.13 -4.70
CA GLN A 90 11.03 8.56 -5.78
C GLN A 90 10.26 7.57 -6.64
N LEU A 91 9.17 7.01 -6.12
CA LEU A 91 8.34 6.04 -6.82
C LEU A 91 7.20 6.69 -7.60
N ILE A 92 6.87 7.94 -7.30
CA ILE A 92 5.77 8.66 -7.94
C ILE A 92 6.37 9.77 -8.80
N LYS A 93 6.35 9.57 -10.12
CA LYS A 93 7.01 10.50 -11.06
C LYS A 93 6.23 11.78 -11.30
N ALA A 94 4.90 11.70 -11.33
CA ALA A 94 4.07 12.89 -11.60
C ALA A 94 3.91 13.73 -10.34
N GLU A 95 4.20 15.01 -10.44
CA GLU A 95 4.13 15.94 -9.31
C GLU A 95 2.74 16.02 -8.68
N GLU A 96 1.70 16.04 -9.52
CA GLU A 96 0.31 16.08 -9.05
C GLU A 96 -0.06 14.85 -8.22
N TYR A 97 0.47 13.68 -8.58
CA TYR A 97 0.24 12.46 -7.80
C TYR A 97 1.04 12.46 -6.51
N ARG A 98 2.23 13.07 -6.51
CA ARG A 98 2.99 13.24 -5.26
C ARG A 98 2.24 14.13 -4.28
N ALA A 99 1.65 15.22 -4.77
CA ALA A 99 0.84 16.10 -3.95
C ALA A 99 -0.37 15.36 -3.36
N LEU A 100 -1.03 14.54 -4.18
CA LEU A 100 -2.14 13.71 -3.71
C LEU A 100 -1.66 12.72 -2.64
N TYR A 101 -0.55 12.04 -2.88
CA TYR A 101 0.00 11.08 -1.91
C TYR A 101 0.32 11.76 -0.57
N HIS A 102 0.91 12.95 -0.62
CA HIS A 102 1.21 13.72 0.60
C HIS A 102 -0.06 14.09 1.36
N ALA A 103 -1.11 14.49 0.64
CA ALA A 103 -2.39 14.78 1.28
C ALA A 103 -2.99 13.53 1.93
N LEU A 104 -2.90 12.39 1.26
CA LEU A 104 -3.36 11.12 1.82
C LEU A 104 -2.62 10.72 3.10
N SER A 105 -1.33 11.09 3.19
CA SER A 105 -0.53 10.74 4.37
C SER A 105 -0.94 11.51 5.63
N LEU A 106 -1.79 12.53 5.49
CA LEU A 106 -2.37 13.24 6.64
C LEU A 106 -3.62 12.56 7.19
N LEU A 107 -4.15 11.57 6.48
CA LEU A 107 -5.33 10.84 6.90
C LEU A 107 -4.98 9.73 7.88
N GLN A 108 -5.97 9.30 8.66
CA GLN A 108 -5.78 8.13 9.52
C GLN A 108 -5.49 6.88 8.68
N PRO A 109 -4.78 5.88 9.26
CA PRO A 109 -4.25 4.76 8.46
C PRO A 109 -5.27 4.01 7.60
N ASN A 110 -6.46 3.71 8.13
CA ASN A 110 -7.46 2.98 7.35
C ASN A 110 -8.00 3.79 6.17
N TYR A 111 -8.14 5.10 6.32
CA TYR A 111 -8.56 5.99 5.22
C TYR A 111 -7.47 6.07 4.16
N LYS A 112 -6.23 6.26 4.59
CA LYS A 112 -5.09 6.32 3.68
C LYS A 112 -4.97 5.02 2.89
N GLU A 113 -5.05 3.87 3.55
CA GLU A 113 -4.88 2.58 2.90
C GLU A 113 -5.88 2.34 1.77
N VAL A 114 -7.17 2.57 2.03
CA VAL A 114 -8.17 2.32 0.99
C VAL A 114 -8.00 3.25 -0.21
N LEU A 115 -7.62 4.51 0.01
CA LEU A 115 -7.41 5.45 -1.09
C LEU A 115 -6.11 5.17 -1.85
N VAL A 116 -5.05 4.74 -1.17
CA VAL A 116 -3.81 4.32 -1.85
C VAL A 116 -4.09 3.10 -2.73
N LEU A 117 -4.78 2.10 -2.21
CA LEU A 117 -5.12 0.92 -2.99
C LEU A 117 -6.00 1.26 -4.20
N TYR A 118 -6.93 2.18 -4.04
CA TYR A 118 -7.84 2.54 -5.12
C TYR A 118 -7.16 3.43 -6.18
N TYR A 119 -6.53 4.54 -5.74
CA TYR A 119 -6.00 5.54 -6.68
C TYR A 119 -4.60 5.22 -7.20
N PHE A 120 -3.73 4.64 -6.39
CA PHE A 120 -2.35 4.36 -6.79
C PHE A 120 -2.14 2.94 -7.28
N GLU A 121 -2.84 1.97 -6.70
CA GLU A 121 -2.65 0.57 -7.06
C GLU A 121 -3.71 0.05 -8.03
N GLY A 122 -4.75 0.83 -8.29
CA GLY A 122 -5.77 0.46 -9.27
C GLY A 122 -6.70 -0.68 -8.85
N MET A 123 -6.85 -0.88 -7.54
CA MET A 123 -7.70 -1.96 -7.04
C MET A 123 -9.17 -1.55 -6.99
N SER A 124 -10.05 -2.50 -7.33
CA SER A 124 -11.50 -2.33 -7.19
C SER A 124 -11.91 -2.44 -5.71
N VAL A 125 -13.14 -2.01 -5.40
CA VAL A 125 -13.69 -2.16 -4.04
C VAL A 125 -13.66 -3.63 -3.61
N LYS A 126 -14.01 -4.53 -4.50
CA LYS A 126 -13.99 -5.98 -4.23
C LYS A 126 -12.58 -6.47 -3.90
N GLU A 127 -11.60 -6.02 -4.67
CA GLU A 127 -10.20 -6.38 -4.43
C GLU A 127 -9.68 -5.77 -3.11
N ILE A 128 -10.04 -4.52 -2.83
CA ILE A 128 -9.67 -3.87 -1.57
C ILE A 128 -10.27 -4.63 -0.39
N SER A 129 -11.54 -5.03 -0.50
CA SER A 129 -12.19 -5.86 0.52
C SER A 129 -11.41 -7.14 0.79
N ALA A 130 -10.99 -7.82 -0.26
CA ALA A 130 -10.24 -9.07 -0.12
C ALA A 130 -8.82 -8.84 0.44
N ILE A 131 -8.19 -7.72 0.10
CA ILE A 131 -6.85 -7.38 0.60
C ILE A 131 -6.90 -7.04 2.09
N THR A 132 -7.85 -6.20 2.50
CA THR A 132 -7.92 -5.68 3.88
C THR A 132 -8.63 -6.63 4.84
N GLY A 133 -9.49 -7.51 4.33
CA GLY A 133 -10.32 -8.36 5.16
C GLY A 133 -11.63 -7.72 5.59
N ASP A 134 -11.87 -6.47 5.21
CA ASP A 134 -13.14 -5.79 5.50
C ASP A 134 -14.21 -6.15 4.47
N SER A 135 -15.49 -6.03 4.83
CA SER A 135 -16.56 -6.26 3.88
C SER A 135 -16.57 -5.17 2.79
N THR A 136 -17.18 -5.46 1.65
CA THR A 136 -17.32 -4.48 0.57
C THR A 136 -18.11 -3.26 1.03
N ASP A 137 -19.14 -3.45 1.85
CA ASP A 137 -19.91 -2.34 2.41
C ASP A 137 -19.05 -1.47 3.32
N SER A 138 -18.25 -2.08 4.17
CA SER A 138 -17.32 -1.37 5.05
C SER A 138 -16.29 -0.57 4.22
N VAL A 139 -15.75 -1.17 3.17
CA VAL A 139 -14.80 -0.48 2.27
C VAL A 139 -15.46 0.75 1.63
N LYS A 140 -16.69 0.61 1.14
CA LYS A 140 -17.41 1.74 0.54
C LYS A 140 -17.63 2.89 1.53
N VAL A 141 -18.01 2.57 2.75
CA VAL A 141 -18.21 3.58 3.81
C VAL A 141 -16.88 4.26 4.13
N THR A 142 -15.83 3.48 4.30
CA THR A 142 -14.49 4.00 4.59
C THR A 142 -14.00 4.91 3.48
N MET A 143 -14.17 4.51 2.21
CA MET A 143 -13.78 5.33 1.06
C MET A 143 -14.56 6.65 1.01
N HIS A 144 -15.85 6.61 1.28
CA HIS A 144 -16.66 7.83 1.29
C HIS A 144 -16.18 8.81 2.36
N ARG A 145 -15.99 8.32 3.57
CA ARG A 145 -15.48 9.14 4.68
C ARG A 145 -14.07 9.66 4.42
N ALA A 146 -13.22 8.80 3.85
CA ALA A 146 -11.85 9.19 3.50
C ALA A 146 -11.84 10.31 2.47
N ARG A 147 -12.68 10.21 1.43
CA ARG A 147 -12.78 11.26 0.42
C ARG A 147 -13.29 12.57 0.99
N GLN A 148 -14.27 12.53 1.90
CA GLN A 148 -14.77 13.73 2.55
C GLN A 148 -13.68 14.40 3.40
N LYS A 149 -12.92 13.60 4.14
CA LYS A 149 -11.83 14.13 4.96
C LYS A 149 -10.72 14.71 4.07
N LEU A 150 -10.39 14.03 2.99
CA LEU A 150 -9.41 14.52 2.02
C LEU A 150 -9.84 15.84 1.42
N LYS A 151 -11.11 15.96 1.03
CA LYS A 151 -11.66 17.20 0.49
C LYS A 151 -11.51 18.34 1.50
N SER A 152 -11.84 18.10 2.75
CA SER A 152 -11.68 19.11 3.81
C SER A 152 -10.23 19.55 3.96
N LEU A 153 -9.29 18.62 3.90
CA LEU A 153 -7.86 18.93 4.01
C LEU A 153 -7.36 19.75 2.82
N LEU A 154 -7.82 19.42 1.62
CA LEU A 154 -7.44 20.16 0.42
C LEU A 154 -8.03 21.57 0.40
N GLU A 155 -9.27 21.75 0.85
CA GLU A 155 -9.91 23.06 0.93
C GLU A 155 -9.24 23.94 1.98
N ALA A 156 -8.77 23.36 3.06
CA ALA A 156 -8.09 24.12 4.13
C ALA A 156 -6.74 24.69 3.68
N ARG A 157 -6.17 24.17 2.59
CA ARG A 157 -4.88 24.63 2.05
C ARG A 157 -5.01 25.80 1.07
N ILE A 158 -6.22 26.11 0.66
CA ILE A 158 -6.51 27.22 -0.22
C ILE A 158 -6.81 28.45 0.63
#